data_fcce2ab1b7f13f907adf1f9ed901840c
#
_entry.id   fcce2ab1b7f13f907adf1f9ed901840c
#
_cell.length_a   1.000
_cell.length_b   1.000
_cell.length_c   1.000
_cell.angle_alpha   90.00
_cell.angle_beta   90.00
_cell.angle_gamma   90.00
#
_symmetry.space_group_name_H-M   'P 1'
#
loop_
_entity.id
_entity.type
_entity.pdbx_description
1 polymer ?
#
loop_
_entity_poly.entity_id
_entity_poly.type
_entity_poly.pdbx_seq_one_letter_code
_entity_poly.pdbx_strand_id
1 'polypeptide(L)'
;QNISAETIKAALTPNTKAIIVVHLAGMPAEMDDIMALAKEHNLWVIEDCAQAHGAKYKGKSVGSIGHVGAWSFCQDKIMTTGGEGGMVTTNDKELWSKMWSYKDHGKSYDAVYNR
;
A
#
# COMPACT_ATOMS: atom_id res chain seq x y z
N GLN A 1 -6.39 15.11 -7.84
CA GLN A 1 -4.96 15.43 -7.85
C GLN A 1 -4.28 14.61 -6.75
N ASN A 2 -3.21 13.93 -7.11
CA ASN A 2 -2.48 13.09 -6.17
C ASN A 2 -1.59 13.92 -5.25
N ILE A 3 -1.26 13.35 -4.10
CA ILE A 3 -0.23 13.84 -3.20
C ILE A 3 1.14 13.87 -3.91
N SER A 4 1.98 14.83 -3.62
CA SER A 4 3.36 14.95 -4.14
C SER A 4 4.38 14.94 -3.01
N ALA A 5 5.64 14.64 -3.34
CA ALA A 5 6.74 14.72 -2.37
C ALA A 5 6.84 16.11 -1.71
N GLU A 6 6.57 17.18 -2.45
CA GLU A 6 6.58 18.57 -1.94
C GLU A 6 5.47 18.76 -0.89
N THR A 7 4.23 18.35 -1.18
CA THR A 7 3.13 18.47 -0.22
C THR A 7 3.31 17.58 1.00
N ILE A 8 3.88 16.39 0.83
CA ILE A 8 4.24 15.51 1.93
C ILE A 8 5.28 16.19 2.82
N LYS A 9 6.37 16.71 2.22
CA LYS A 9 7.46 17.35 2.96
C LYS A 9 6.96 18.53 3.80
N ALA A 10 6.02 19.31 3.29
CA ALA A 10 5.41 20.43 4.03
C ALA A 10 4.56 19.97 5.23
N ALA A 11 4.06 18.73 5.22
CA ALA A 11 3.21 18.17 6.27
C ALA A 11 3.97 17.28 7.27
N LEU A 12 5.26 16.99 7.05
CA LEU A 12 6.05 16.16 7.94
C LEU A 12 6.20 16.78 9.33
N THR A 13 6.14 15.92 10.33
CA THR A 13 6.43 16.25 11.72
C THR A 13 7.37 15.20 12.32
N PRO A 14 8.01 15.45 13.47
CA PRO A 14 8.81 14.43 14.15
C PRO A 14 8.04 13.16 14.54
N ASN A 15 6.71 13.23 14.54
CA ASN A 15 5.83 12.10 14.88
C ASN A 15 5.35 11.33 13.64
N THR A 16 5.62 11.81 12.43
CA THR A 16 5.25 11.11 11.20
C THR A 16 5.98 9.79 11.09
N LYS A 17 5.24 8.70 10.85
CA LYS A 17 5.78 7.33 10.74
C LYS A 17 5.51 6.69 9.38
N ALA A 18 4.46 7.13 8.71
CA ALA A 18 4.04 6.57 7.44
C ALA A 18 3.38 7.62 6.54
N ILE A 19 3.38 7.32 5.25
CA ILE A 19 2.68 8.06 4.21
C ILE A 19 1.66 7.11 3.59
N ILE A 20 0.40 7.54 3.48
CA ILE A 20 -0.61 6.84 2.69
C ILE A 20 -0.73 7.58 1.36
N VAL A 21 -0.40 6.90 0.28
CA VAL A 21 -0.43 7.45 -1.08
C VAL A 21 -1.63 6.89 -1.81
N VAL A 22 -2.61 7.73 -2.09
CA VAL A 22 -3.79 7.34 -2.88
C VAL A 22 -3.48 7.52 -4.37
N HIS A 23 -3.68 6.47 -5.16
CA HIS A 23 -3.66 6.54 -6.63
C HIS A 23 -5.07 6.90 -7.12
N LEU A 24 -5.41 8.19 -6.99
CA LEU A 24 -6.75 8.70 -7.19
C LEU A 24 -7.24 8.49 -8.63
N ALA A 25 -8.44 7.93 -8.76
CA ALA A 25 -9.09 7.66 -10.05
C ALA A 25 -8.23 6.80 -11.01
N GLY A 26 -7.36 5.95 -10.47
CA GLY A 26 -6.47 5.10 -11.26
C GLY A 26 -5.21 5.79 -11.79
N MET A 27 -4.99 7.06 -11.47
CA MET A 27 -3.78 7.80 -11.83
C MET A 27 -2.70 7.56 -10.77
N PRO A 28 -1.58 6.90 -11.11
CA PRO A 28 -0.48 6.72 -10.16
C PRO A 28 0.11 8.05 -9.69
N ALA A 29 0.44 8.14 -8.40
CA ALA A 29 1.24 9.25 -7.88
C ALA A 29 2.71 9.13 -8.34
N GLU A 30 3.48 10.22 -8.23
CA GLU A 30 4.90 10.26 -8.58
C GLU A 30 5.73 9.49 -7.54
N MET A 31 5.72 8.17 -7.66
CA MET A 31 6.24 7.25 -6.63
C MET A 31 7.75 7.34 -6.44
N ASP A 32 8.54 7.67 -7.46
CA ASP A 32 10.00 7.76 -7.32
C ASP A 32 10.37 8.85 -6.31
N ASP A 33 9.77 10.04 -6.43
CA ASP A 33 10.03 11.17 -5.54
C ASP A 33 9.50 10.90 -4.11
N ILE A 34 8.32 10.28 -4.02
CA ILE A 34 7.71 9.91 -2.74
C ILE A 34 8.56 8.86 -2.02
N MET A 35 9.05 7.84 -2.72
CA MET A 35 9.89 6.80 -2.13
C MET A 35 11.26 7.34 -1.71
N ALA A 36 11.83 8.27 -2.49
CA ALA A 36 13.08 8.95 -2.12
C ALA A 36 12.91 9.74 -0.81
N LEU A 37 11.83 10.54 -0.70
CA LEU A 37 11.51 11.30 0.51
C LEU A 37 11.25 10.36 1.71
N ALA A 38 10.50 9.30 1.51
CA ALA A 38 10.20 8.33 2.57
C ALA A 38 11.49 7.67 3.10
N LYS A 39 12.42 7.33 2.21
CA LYS A 39 13.73 6.79 2.60
C LYS A 39 14.56 7.79 3.38
N GLU A 40 14.60 9.06 2.96
CA GLU A 40 15.33 10.14 3.65
C GLU A 40 14.84 10.32 5.09
N HIS A 41 13.53 10.20 5.31
CA HIS A 41 12.90 10.42 6.61
C HIS A 41 12.56 9.12 7.38
N ASN A 42 13.00 7.95 6.88
CA ASN A 42 12.72 6.62 7.47
C ASN A 42 11.21 6.37 7.70
N LEU A 43 10.40 6.63 6.66
CA LEU A 43 8.95 6.51 6.71
C LEU A 43 8.47 5.26 5.94
N TRP A 44 7.40 4.66 6.44
CA TRP A 44 6.67 3.64 5.70
C TRP A 44 5.82 4.28 4.60
N VAL A 45 5.66 3.57 3.47
CA VAL A 45 4.77 3.99 2.38
C VAL A 45 3.72 2.91 2.16
N ILE A 46 2.45 3.31 2.31
CA ILE A 46 1.28 2.49 2.03
C ILE A 46 0.62 3.05 0.76
N GLU A 47 0.50 2.23 -0.27
CA GLU A 47 -0.21 2.60 -1.50
C GLU A 47 -1.69 2.26 -1.33
N ASP A 48 -2.57 3.24 -1.38
CA ASP A 48 -4.01 3.03 -1.51
C ASP A 48 -4.35 2.84 -3.00
N CYS A 49 -4.56 1.58 -3.37
CA CYS A 49 -4.84 1.14 -4.72
C CYS A 49 -6.33 0.87 -4.97
N ALA A 50 -7.22 1.32 -4.06
CA ALA A 50 -8.65 1.01 -4.12
C ALA A 50 -9.33 1.44 -5.43
N GLN A 51 -8.76 2.42 -6.14
CA GLN A 51 -9.27 2.92 -7.43
C GLN A 51 -8.31 2.65 -8.60
N ALA A 52 -7.24 1.86 -8.39
CA ALA A 52 -6.12 1.79 -9.33
C ALA A 52 -5.79 0.36 -9.79
N HIS A 53 -6.81 -0.51 -9.90
CA HIS A 53 -6.64 -1.88 -10.40
C HIS A 53 -6.07 -1.86 -11.82
N GLY A 54 -4.92 -2.54 -12.01
CA GLY A 54 -4.24 -2.61 -13.30
C GLY A 54 -3.37 -1.39 -13.65
N ALA A 55 -3.38 -0.32 -12.83
CA ALA A 55 -2.55 0.86 -13.06
C ALA A 55 -1.06 0.54 -12.88
N LYS A 56 -0.22 1.23 -13.66
CA LYS A 56 1.23 1.08 -13.63
C LYS A 56 1.92 2.43 -13.58
N TYR A 57 2.94 2.53 -12.76
CA TYR A 57 3.87 3.64 -12.69
C TYR A 57 5.22 3.19 -13.30
N LYS A 58 5.64 3.80 -14.40
CA LYS A 58 6.89 3.46 -15.12
C LYS A 58 7.04 1.94 -15.36
N GLY A 59 5.95 1.28 -15.74
CA GLY A 59 5.90 -0.16 -16.03
C GLY A 59 5.74 -1.08 -14.82
N LYS A 60 5.85 -0.59 -13.58
CA LYS A 60 5.61 -1.35 -12.36
C LYS A 60 4.16 -1.21 -11.92
N SER A 61 3.54 -2.30 -11.50
CA SER A 61 2.19 -2.29 -10.92
C SER A 61 2.16 -1.42 -9.67
N VAL A 62 1.17 -0.53 -9.55
CA VAL A 62 0.90 0.11 -8.27
C VAL A 62 0.58 -0.95 -7.21
N GLY A 63 0.76 -0.64 -5.94
CA GLY A 63 0.64 -1.62 -4.84
C GLY A 63 1.85 -2.55 -4.70
N SER A 64 2.90 -2.38 -5.55
CA SER A 64 4.16 -3.13 -5.46
C SER A 64 5.40 -2.22 -5.37
N ILE A 65 5.22 -0.91 -5.26
CA ILE A 65 6.29 0.09 -5.28
C ILE A 65 6.62 0.56 -3.87
N GLY A 66 5.59 0.86 -3.07
CA GLY A 66 5.71 1.14 -1.64
C GLY A 66 5.96 -0.13 -0.82
N HIS A 67 5.88 0.00 0.48
CA HIS A 67 6.07 -1.13 1.39
C HIS A 67 4.84 -2.05 1.45
N VAL A 68 3.65 -1.46 1.33
CA VAL A 68 2.36 -2.16 1.38
C VAL A 68 1.43 -1.56 0.35
N GLY A 69 0.68 -2.39 -0.37
CA GLY A 69 -0.44 -1.98 -1.20
C GLY A 69 -1.77 -2.46 -0.60
N ALA A 70 -2.76 -1.57 -0.51
CA ALA A 70 -4.10 -1.87 -0.03
C ALA A 70 -5.12 -1.77 -1.17
N TRP A 71 -5.94 -2.80 -1.35
CA TRP A 71 -6.88 -2.95 -2.46
C TRP A 71 -8.30 -3.11 -1.94
N SER A 72 -9.25 -2.50 -2.63
CA SER A 72 -10.67 -2.70 -2.38
C SER A 72 -11.31 -3.47 -3.53
N PHE A 73 -12.15 -4.45 -3.20
CA PHE A 73 -12.96 -5.21 -4.15
C PHE A 73 -14.45 -5.10 -3.82
N CYS A 74 -14.87 -3.94 -3.27
CA CYS A 74 -16.28 -3.73 -2.98
C CYS A 74 -17.11 -3.63 -4.29
N GLN A 75 -18.42 -3.62 -4.18
CA GLN A 75 -19.34 -3.83 -5.30
C GLN A 75 -19.21 -2.80 -6.44
N ASP A 76 -18.69 -1.60 -6.16
CA ASP A 76 -18.57 -0.51 -7.15
C ASP A 76 -17.15 -0.36 -7.74
N LYS A 77 -16.24 -1.31 -7.45
CA LYS A 77 -14.87 -1.27 -7.97
C LYS A 77 -14.77 -1.91 -9.35
N ILE A 78 -13.68 -1.57 -10.06
CA ILE A 78 -13.33 -2.14 -11.38
C ILE A 78 -13.28 -3.68 -11.28
N MET A 79 -12.75 -4.20 -10.19
CA MET A 79 -12.74 -5.61 -9.84
C MET A 79 -13.44 -5.79 -8.50
N THR A 80 -14.47 -6.65 -8.46
CA THR A 80 -15.33 -6.82 -7.28
C THR A 80 -15.47 -8.28 -6.90
N THR A 81 -15.71 -8.52 -5.61
CA THR A 81 -16.03 -9.84 -5.04
C THR A 81 -17.54 -10.09 -4.92
N GLY A 82 -18.36 -9.25 -5.56
CA GLY A 82 -19.84 -9.35 -5.50
C GLY A 82 -20.44 -8.77 -4.23
N GLY A 83 -19.69 -8.06 -3.42
CA GLY A 83 -20.03 -7.43 -2.16
C GLY A 83 -18.81 -6.69 -1.63
N GLU A 84 -18.46 -6.91 -0.38
CA GLU A 84 -17.26 -6.37 0.23
C GLU A 84 -16.09 -7.34 0.12
N GLY A 85 -14.92 -6.81 -0.17
CA GLY A 85 -13.67 -7.55 -0.21
C GLY A 85 -12.47 -6.65 -0.34
N GLY A 86 -11.30 -7.19 -0.08
CA GLY A 86 -10.04 -6.47 -0.18
C GLY A 86 -8.84 -7.39 -0.17
N MET A 87 -7.69 -6.81 -0.47
CA MET A 87 -6.42 -7.51 -0.45
C MET A 87 -5.33 -6.56 0.01
N VAL A 88 -4.30 -7.13 0.61
CA VAL A 88 -3.06 -6.44 0.92
C VAL A 88 -1.92 -7.09 0.16
N THR A 89 -1.05 -6.29 -0.44
CA THR A 89 0.14 -6.75 -1.17
C THR A 89 1.40 -6.18 -0.53
N THR A 90 2.48 -6.96 -0.53
CA THR A 90 3.81 -6.51 -0.09
C THR A 90 4.89 -7.40 -0.71
N ASN A 91 6.09 -6.85 -0.89
CA ASN A 91 7.29 -7.61 -1.24
C ASN A 91 8.13 -7.98 0.00
N ASP A 92 7.72 -7.54 1.19
CA ASP A 92 8.41 -7.79 2.45
C ASP A 92 7.77 -8.97 3.19
N LYS A 93 8.53 -10.06 3.35
CA LYS A 93 8.06 -11.30 4.00
C LYS A 93 7.72 -11.09 5.49
N GLU A 94 8.44 -10.21 6.19
CA GLU A 94 8.16 -9.95 7.61
C GLU A 94 6.87 -9.15 7.76
N LEU A 95 6.68 -8.12 6.92
CA LEU A 95 5.42 -7.38 6.88
C LEU A 95 4.26 -8.29 6.52
N TRP A 96 4.42 -9.13 5.49
CA TRP A 96 3.41 -10.12 5.11
C TRP A 96 3.04 -11.02 6.30
N SER A 97 4.02 -11.57 7.00
CA SER A 97 3.79 -12.46 8.15
C SER A 97 3.03 -11.75 9.28
N LYS A 98 3.41 -10.50 9.59
CA LYS A 98 2.71 -9.69 10.60
C LYS A 98 1.27 -9.37 10.20
N MET A 99 1.05 -8.94 8.95
CA MET A 99 -0.28 -8.64 8.44
C MET A 99 -1.17 -9.87 8.39
N TRP A 100 -0.61 -11.02 7.97
CA TRP A 100 -1.33 -12.29 7.98
C TRP A 100 -1.73 -12.69 9.41
N SER A 101 -0.80 -12.64 10.34
CA SER A 101 -1.06 -12.92 11.77
C SER A 101 -2.13 -12.00 12.34
N TYR A 102 -2.05 -10.70 12.08
CA TYR A 102 -3.03 -9.72 12.55
C TYR A 102 -4.44 -10.03 12.02
N LYS A 103 -4.55 -10.36 10.72
CA LYS A 103 -5.82 -10.75 10.08
C LYS A 103 -6.37 -12.06 10.66
N ASP A 104 -5.52 -13.01 11.04
CA ASP A 104 -5.91 -14.35 11.45
C ASP A 104 -5.72 -14.60 12.97
N HIS A 105 -6.26 -13.74 13.79
CA HIS A 105 -6.35 -13.88 15.26
C HIS A 105 -4.99 -14.00 15.98
N GLY A 106 -3.93 -13.44 15.42
CA GLY A 106 -2.58 -13.51 16.01
C GLY A 106 -1.86 -14.84 15.78
N LYS A 107 -2.36 -15.72 14.93
CA LYS A 107 -1.69 -16.99 14.62
C LYS A 107 -0.41 -16.77 13.81
N SER A 108 0.56 -17.65 13.95
CA SER A 108 1.71 -17.73 13.05
C SER A 108 1.38 -18.60 11.84
N TYR A 109 1.60 -18.07 10.64
CA TYR A 109 1.42 -18.83 9.39
C TYR A 109 2.26 -20.13 9.40
N ASP A 110 3.53 -20.01 9.77
CA ASP A 110 4.44 -21.16 9.81
C ASP A 110 3.99 -22.22 10.82
N ALA A 111 3.47 -21.80 11.97
CA ALA A 111 2.96 -22.76 12.96
C ALA A 111 1.67 -23.46 12.52
N VAL A 112 0.91 -22.86 11.61
CA VAL A 112 -0.34 -23.44 11.10
C VAL A 112 -0.10 -24.36 9.91
N TYR A 113 0.75 -23.95 8.96
CA TYR A 113 0.86 -24.60 7.65
C TYR A 113 2.19 -25.32 7.39
N ASN A 114 3.25 -25.02 8.14
CA ASN A 114 4.58 -25.60 7.96
C ASN A 114 4.96 -26.51 9.15
N ARG A 115 4.08 -27.46 9.50
CA ARG A 115 4.33 -28.47 10.53
C ARG A 115 5.11 -29.64 9.97
#